data_90a85ce8a82582d932c5ba92bc340c71
#
_entry.id   90a85ce8a82582d932c5ba92bc340c71
#
_cell.length_a   1.000
_cell.length_b   1.000
_cell.length_c   1.000
_cell.angle_alpha   90.00
_cell.angle_beta   90.00
_cell.angle_gamma   90.00
#
_symmetry.space_group_name_H-M   'P 1'
#
loop_
_entity.id
_entity.type
_entity.pdbx_description
1 polymer ?
#
loop_
_entity_poly.entity_id
_entity_poly.type
_entity_poly.pdbx_seq_one_letter_code
_entity_poly.pdbx_strand_id
1 'polypeptide(L)'
;VKEPSAFFHQPFPEWQGLVQAGFTNRGDPNAPPAEADPGVPSAYADLNLGFRCGDDPERVGRNWASVLTASGLQGKPLVIPRMTHGDAMADADALPGGESQPPALLEPEGADAVCSGSSRFVLAVTMADCLTALVFDPGCGTVAAVHAGWRGTRARILEKSLRRLAGSGRIRPESALVALGPCLRAESLEIGPEVAAQLPGEFLSRIGGRFHFDMPACNRAQALACGIRAEHIRDQGACTLRDPDRYFSYRRDGPASGRMAAFISLL
;
A
#
# COMPACT_ATOMS: atom_id res chain seq x y z
N VAL A 1 -10.44 -13.44 19.79
CA VAL A 1 -9.47 -13.17 18.72
C VAL A 1 -10.18 -13.54 17.42
N LYS A 2 -10.50 -12.55 16.56
CA LYS A 2 -11.03 -12.85 15.22
C LYS A 2 -9.94 -13.62 14.47
N GLU A 3 -10.33 -14.69 13.75
CA GLU A 3 -9.42 -15.38 12.83
C GLU A 3 -8.80 -14.38 11.83
N PRO A 4 -7.54 -14.56 11.44
CA PRO A 4 -6.92 -13.69 10.44
C PRO A 4 -7.76 -13.74 9.17
N SER A 5 -8.08 -12.59 8.60
CA SER A 5 -8.83 -12.50 7.35
C SER A 5 -8.08 -13.22 6.24
N ALA A 6 -8.77 -14.06 5.46
CA ALA A 6 -8.20 -14.69 4.26
C ALA A 6 -7.72 -13.65 3.22
N PHE A 7 -8.19 -12.40 3.31
CA PHE A 7 -7.94 -11.35 2.32
C PHE A 7 -6.77 -10.41 2.63
N PHE A 8 -6.37 -10.29 3.90
CA PHE A 8 -5.31 -9.33 4.25
C PHE A 8 -4.57 -9.68 5.54
N HIS A 9 -3.33 -9.20 5.63
CA HIS A 9 -2.51 -9.21 6.84
C HIS A 9 -2.69 -7.90 7.61
N GLN A 10 -3.01 -7.99 8.93
CA GLN A 10 -3.16 -6.84 9.83
C GLN A 10 -1.79 -6.45 10.43
N PRO A 11 -1.23 -5.26 10.09
CA PRO A 11 0.09 -4.87 10.56
C PRO A 11 0.13 -4.32 11.99
N PHE A 12 -1.03 -3.90 12.56
CA PHE A 12 -1.13 -3.28 13.89
C PHE A 12 -2.14 -4.01 14.78
N PRO A 13 -1.97 -5.32 15.06
CA PRO A 13 -2.99 -6.11 15.76
C PRO A 13 -3.25 -5.65 17.18
N GLU A 14 -2.27 -5.06 17.86
CA GLU A 14 -2.41 -4.52 19.22
C GLU A 14 -3.24 -3.23 19.28
N TRP A 15 -3.53 -2.60 18.15
CA TRP A 15 -4.28 -1.34 18.02
C TRP A 15 -5.65 -1.50 17.37
N GLN A 16 -6.19 -2.73 17.28
CA GLN A 16 -7.48 -3.04 16.64
C GLN A 16 -8.69 -2.23 17.17
N GLY A 17 -8.59 -1.65 18.36
CA GLY A 17 -9.63 -0.77 18.90
C GLY A 17 -9.57 0.69 18.43
N LEU A 18 -8.47 1.10 17.75
CA LEU A 18 -8.23 2.47 17.29
C LEU A 18 -8.03 2.56 15.80
N VAL A 19 -7.47 1.53 15.19
CA VAL A 19 -7.15 1.51 13.76
C VAL A 19 -7.45 0.15 13.17
N GLN A 20 -8.02 0.16 11.97
CA GLN A 20 -8.11 -1.01 11.11
C GLN A 20 -7.20 -0.78 9.90
N ALA A 21 -6.30 -1.74 9.66
CA ALA A 21 -5.32 -1.64 8.57
C ALA A 21 -5.08 -3.01 7.95
N GLY A 22 -4.62 -3.05 6.71
CA GLY A 22 -4.28 -4.30 6.07
C GLY A 22 -3.44 -4.15 4.80
N PHE A 23 -2.64 -5.17 4.55
CA PHE A 23 -2.03 -5.45 3.24
C PHE A 23 -2.76 -6.63 2.64
N THR A 24 -3.49 -6.42 1.55
CA THR A 24 -4.24 -7.51 0.92
C THR A 24 -3.33 -8.48 0.18
N ASN A 25 -3.82 -9.68 -0.02
CA ASN A 25 -3.27 -10.66 -0.97
C ASN A 25 -4.14 -10.66 -2.25
N ARG A 26 -3.88 -11.60 -3.17
CA ARG A 26 -4.64 -11.73 -4.42
C ARG A 26 -5.97 -12.48 -4.26
N GLY A 27 -6.31 -12.98 -3.08
CA GLY A 27 -7.52 -13.77 -2.76
C GLY A 27 -7.19 -15.00 -1.94
N ASP A 28 -8.20 -15.77 -1.59
CA ASP A 28 -8.03 -17.05 -0.92
C ASP A 28 -7.52 -18.10 -1.94
N PRO A 29 -6.30 -18.64 -1.79
CA PRO A 29 -5.77 -19.64 -2.70
C PRO A 29 -6.57 -20.97 -2.66
N ASN A 30 -7.41 -21.18 -1.63
CA ASN A 30 -8.27 -22.34 -1.49
C ASN A 30 -9.72 -22.05 -1.91
N ALA A 31 -10.06 -20.81 -2.23
CA ALA A 31 -11.37 -20.51 -2.77
C ALA A 31 -11.52 -21.21 -4.14
N PRO A 32 -12.68 -21.83 -4.43
CA PRO A 32 -12.94 -22.28 -5.78
C PRO A 32 -12.71 -21.08 -6.72
N PRO A 33 -12.03 -21.27 -7.87
CA PRO A 33 -11.90 -20.19 -8.84
C PRO A 33 -13.29 -19.60 -9.06
N ALA A 34 -13.41 -18.28 -8.88
CA ALA A 34 -14.64 -17.59 -9.25
C ALA A 34 -14.99 -18.08 -10.66
N GLU A 35 -16.25 -18.50 -10.89
CA GLU A 35 -16.66 -19.05 -12.18
C GLU A 35 -16.03 -18.16 -13.25
N ALA A 36 -15.10 -18.74 -14.01
CA ALA A 36 -14.26 -17.97 -14.92
C ALA A 36 -15.21 -17.32 -15.94
N ASP A 37 -15.42 -16.03 -15.77
CA ASP A 37 -16.25 -15.27 -16.69
C ASP A 37 -15.56 -15.38 -18.06
N PRO A 38 -16.20 -16.01 -19.08
CA PRO A 38 -15.56 -16.28 -20.35
C PRO A 38 -15.08 -14.95 -20.95
N GLY A 39 -13.77 -14.79 -21.06
CA GLY A 39 -13.12 -13.56 -21.60
C GLY A 39 -12.40 -12.71 -20.55
N VAL A 40 -12.48 -13.03 -19.26
CA VAL A 40 -11.69 -12.37 -18.23
C VAL A 40 -10.27 -12.97 -18.22
N PRO A 41 -9.20 -12.16 -18.36
CA PRO A 41 -7.85 -12.63 -18.15
C PRO A 41 -7.72 -13.28 -16.77
N SER A 42 -7.09 -14.44 -16.68
CA SER A 42 -6.88 -15.18 -15.41
C SER A 42 -6.24 -14.31 -14.30
N ALA A 43 -5.48 -13.29 -14.69
CA ALA A 43 -4.89 -12.31 -13.79
C ALA A 43 -5.92 -11.46 -13.01
N TYR A 44 -7.18 -11.41 -13.44
CA TYR A 44 -8.26 -10.66 -12.79
C TYR A 44 -9.32 -11.56 -12.13
N ALA A 45 -9.18 -12.88 -12.26
CA ALA A 45 -10.12 -13.84 -11.67
C ALA A 45 -10.10 -13.82 -10.14
N ASP A 46 -9.02 -13.29 -9.55
CA ASP A 46 -8.82 -13.19 -8.12
C ASP A 46 -9.24 -11.80 -7.57
N LEU A 47 -8.85 -11.49 -6.33
CA LEU A 47 -9.18 -10.25 -5.62
C LEU A 47 -8.40 -9.05 -6.18
N ASN A 48 -8.60 -8.71 -7.44
CA ASN A 48 -8.02 -7.50 -8.03
C ASN A 48 -8.70 -6.24 -7.47
N LEU A 49 -7.90 -5.30 -6.95
CA LEU A 49 -8.33 -4.03 -6.33
C LEU A 49 -7.94 -2.80 -7.15
N GLY A 50 -7.41 -2.99 -8.36
CA GLY A 50 -6.95 -1.91 -9.22
C GLY A 50 -8.00 -1.45 -10.23
N PHE A 51 -8.57 -0.25 -10.07
CA PHE A 51 -9.54 0.32 -11.02
C PHE A 51 -8.92 0.71 -12.38
N ARG A 52 -7.57 0.69 -12.51
CA ARG A 52 -6.85 1.23 -13.68
C ARG A 52 -5.87 0.25 -14.30
N CYS A 53 -6.13 -1.02 -14.17
CA CYS A 53 -5.28 -2.07 -14.75
C CYS A 53 -5.95 -2.83 -15.92
N GLY A 54 -7.12 -2.34 -16.38
CA GLY A 54 -7.84 -2.93 -17.51
C GLY A 54 -8.90 -3.96 -17.11
N ASP A 55 -9.21 -4.09 -15.83
CA ASP A 55 -10.29 -4.92 -15.33
C ASP A 55 -11.66 -4.19 -15.37
N ASP A 56 -12.76 -4.94 -15.24
CA ASP A 56 -14.10 -4.40 -15.09
C ASP A 56 -14.25 -3.62 -13.77
N PRO A 57 -14.57 -2.30 -13.83
CA PRO A 57 -14.72 -1.47 -12.64
C PRO A 57 -15.77 -1.98 -11.64
N GLU A 58 -16.85 -2.61 -12.11
CA GLU A 58 -17.88 -3.17 -11.22
C GLU A 58 -17.35 -4.37 -10.43
N ARG A 59 -16.55 -5.24 -11.08
CA ARG A 59 -15.88 -6.35 -10.40
C ARG A 59 -14.88 -5.83 -9.35
N VAL A 60 -14.05 -4.85 -9.70
CA VAL A 60 -13.13 -4.21 -8.75
C VAL A 60 -13.90 -3.59 -7.58
N GLY A 61 -15.05 -2.96 -7.85
CA GLY A 61 -15.96 -2.45 -6.82
C GLY A 61 -16.47 -3.53 -5.88
N ARG A 62 -16.90 -4.68 -6.41
CA ARG A 62 -17.33 -5.85 -5.60
C ARG A 62 -16.17 -6.41 -4.76
N ASN A 63 -14.96 -6.48 -5.31
CA ASN A 63 -13.79 -6.92 -4.59
C ASN A 63 -13.47 -5.98 -3.41
N TRP A 64 -13.51 -4.67 -3.63
CA TRP A 64 -13.38 -3.68 -2.55
C TRP A 64 -14.48 -3.82 -1.49
N ALA A 65 -15.72 -4.02 -1.89
CA ALA A 65 -16.82 -4.25 -0.93
C ALA A 65 -16.56 -5.46 -0.05
N SER A 66 -16.00 -6.54 -0.59
CA SER A 66 -15.61 -7.74 0.17
C SER A 66 -14.51 -7.43 1.19
N VAL A 67 -13.45 -6.70 0.79
CA VAL A 67 -12.37 -6.28 1.70
C VAL A 67 -12.89 -5.37 2.80
N LEU A 68 -13.73 -4.38 2.47
CA LEU A 68 -14.30 -3.45 3.44
C LEU A 68 -15.23 -4.15 4.44
N THR A 69 -16.01 -5.12 3.97
CA THR A 69 -16.86 -5.95 4.85
C THR A 69 -16.02 -6.81 5.78
N ALA A 70 -15.02 -7.53 5.24
CA ALA A 70 -14.15 -8.38 6.05
C ALA A 70 -13.33 -7.59 7.09
N SER A 71 -13.03 -6.32 6.80
CA SER A 71 -12.31 -5.42 7.72
C SER A 71 -13.23 -4.64 8.68
N GLY A 72 -14.55 -4.71 8.53
CA GLY A 72 -15.51 -3.94 9.33
C GLY A 72 -15.54 -2.44 8.97
N LEU A 73 -15.11 -2.09 7.76
CA LEU A 73 -15.03 -0.70 7.28
C LEU A 73 -16.10 -0.35 6.23
N GLN A 74 -17.09 -1.23 6.05
CA GLN A 74 -18.19 -1.00 5.12
C GLN A 74 -18.91 0.33 5.42
N GLY A 75 -19.33 1.02 4.37
CA GLY A 75 -20.02 2.31 4.49
C GLY A 75 -19.12 3.54 4.58
N LYS A 76 -17.81 3.38 4.81
CA LYS A 76 -16.88 4.51 4.78
C LYS A 76 -16.45 4.83 3.34
N PRO A 77 -16.32 6.12 2.97
CA PRO A 77 -15.73 6.52 1.71
C PRO A 77 -14.28 5.99 1.58
N LEU A 78 -13.98 5.45 0.39
CA LEU A 78 -12.66 4.92 0.04
C LEU A 78 -11.87 6.02 -0.68
N VAL A 79 -10.67 6.35 -0.19
CA VAL A 79 -9.77 7.34 -0.79
C VAL A 79 -8.57 6.62 -1.40
N ILE A 80 -8.47 6.62 -2.72
CA ILE A 80 -7.34 6.04 -3.47
C ILE A 80 -6.76 7.12 -4.39
N PRO A 81 -5.55 7.65 -4.15
CA PRO A 81 -4.98 8.66 -5.02
C PRO A 81 -4.70 8.12 -6.43
N ARG A 82 -4.80 9.00 -7.42
CA ARG A 82 -4.33 8.73 -8.79
C ARG A 82 -2.81 8.81 -8.82
N MET A 83 -2.19 7.68 -8.49
CA MET A 83 -0.75 7.56 -8.34
C MET A 83 -0.01 7.81 -9.65
N THR A 84 1.05 8.60 -9.57
CA THR A 84 1.92 8.98 -10.69
C THR A 84 3.37 8.50 -10.52
N HIS A 85 3.64 7.72 -9.49
CA HIS A 85 4.98 7.34 -9.02
C HIS A 85 5.81 8.57 -8.59
N GLY A 86 5.12 9.60 -8.08
CA GLY A 86 5.67 10.84 -7.58
C GLY A 86 5.99 10.81 -6.09
N ASP A 87 5.93 12.00 -5.45
CA ASP A 87 6.26 12.19 -4.04
C ASP A 87 5.26 13.10 -3.30
N ALA A 88 4.13 13.40 -3.94
CA ALA A 88 3.08 14.22 -3.34
C ALA A 88 2.16 13.40 -2.43
N MET A 89 1.68 14.03 -1.35
CA MET A 89 0.71 13.48 -0.42
C MET A 89 -0.55 14.34 -0.37
N ALA A 90 -1.70 13.72 -0.61
CA ALA A 90 -3.01 14.34 -0.45
C ALA A 90 -3.46 14.29 1.02
N ASP A 91 -4.27 15.26 1.42
CA ASP A 91 -4.96 15.26 2.71
C ASP A 91 -6.44 14.95 2.47
N ALA A 92 -6.89 13.78 2.94
CA ALA A 92 -8.28 13.38 2.76
C ALA A 92 -9.26 14.26 3.54
N ASP A 93 -8.81 14.87 4.64
CA ASP A 93 -9.63 15.76 5.46
C ASP A 93 -9.96 17.08 4.72
N ALA A 94 -9.17 17.45 3.70
CA ALA A 94 -9.39 18.60 2.84
C ALA A 94 -10.23 18.30 1.59
N LEU A 95 -10.57 17.02 1.34
CA LEU A 95 -11.39 16.65 0.20
C LEU A 95 -12.84 17.11 0.42
N PRO A 96 -13.51 17.62 -0.63
CA PRO A 96 -14.91 17.99 -0.52
C PRO A 96 -15.74 16.77 -0.07
N GLY A 97 -16.60 17.00 0.92
CA GLY A 97 -17.50 16.00 1.43
C GLY A 97 -18.50 15.61 0.36
N GLY A 98 -18.25 14.50 -0.33
CA GLY A 98 -19.25 13.92 -1.20
C GLY A 98 -20.32 13.22 -0.34
N GLU A 99 -21.56 13.69 -0.36
CA GLU A 99 -22.75 12.95 0.07
C GLU A 99 -23.13 11.87 -0.96
N SER A 100 -22.15 11.23 -1.58
CA SER A 100 -22.40 10.12 -2.48
C SER A 100 -22.67 8.86 -1.65
N GLN A 101 -23.65 8.07 -2.08
CA GLN A 101 -23.96 6.79 -1.41
C GLN A 101 -22.71 5.92 -1.31
N PRO A 102 -22.47 5.26 -0.14
CA PRO A 102 -21.33 4.37 0.05
C PRO A 102 -21.35 3.17 -0.91
N PRO A 103 -20.15 2.69 -1.35
CA PRO A 103 -18.85 3.26 -1.05
C PRO A 103 -18.42 4.33 -2.06
N ALA A 104 -18.43 5.60 -1.65
CA ALA A 104 -17.90 6.67 -2.49
C ALA A 104 -16.40 6.47 -2.69
N LEU A 105 -15.95 6.42 -3.93
CA LEU A 105 -14.53 6.43 -4.29
C LEU A 105 -14.09 7.88 -4.51
N LEU A 106 -13.11 8.32 -3.72
CA LEU A 106 -12.46 9.63 -3.85
C LEU A 106 -11.05 9.41 -4.39
N GLU A 107 -10.71 10.10 -5.47
CA GLU A 107 -9.45 9.91 -6.18
C GLU A 107 -8.68 11.23 -6.30
N PRO A 108 -7.95 11.69 -5.26
CA PRO A 108 -7.11 12.87 -5.38
C PRO A 108 -6.05 12.69 -6.48
N GLU A 109 -5.95 13.68 -7.35
CA GLU A 109 -5.05 13.66 -8.52
C GLU A 109 -3.59 13.89 -8.10
N GLY A 110 -2.65 13.24 -8.80
CA GLY A 110 -1.23 13.53 -8.73
C GLY A 110 -0.55 13.24 -7.39
N ALA A 111 -1.16 12.42 -6.54
CA ALA A 111 -0.58 12.03 -5.27
C ALA A 111 -0.28 10.52 -5.25
N ASP A 112 0.79 10.15 -4.56
CA ASP A 112 1.18 8.75 -4.31
C ASP A 112 1.10 8.41 -2.81
N ALA A 113 0.63 9.36 -2.00
CA ALA A 113 0.32 9.15 -0.59
C ALA A 113 -0.97 9.88 -0.23
N VAL A 114 -1.63 9.42 0.84
CA VAL A 114 -2.82 10.05 1.40
C VAL A 114 -2.82 9.93 2.92
N CYS A 115 -3.25 10.98 3.63
CA CYS A 115 -3.35 11.01 5.09
C CYS A 115 -4.71 11.50 5.56
N SER A 116 -5.06 11.18 6.81
CA SER A 116 -6.26 11.68 7.50
C SER A 116 -6.10 11.63 9.02
N GLY A 117 -6.71 12.55 9.72
CA GLY A 117 -6.97 12.51 11.17
C GLY A 117 -8.41 12.17 11.52
N SER A 118 -9.21 11.80 10.53
CA SER A 118 -10.64 11.50 10.69
C SER A 118 -10.91 10.00 10.56
N SER A 119 -11.83 9.49 11.38
CA SER A 119 -12.35 8.12 11.25
C SER A 119 -13.34 7.95 10.08
N ARG A 120 -13.60 9.02 9.34
CA ARG A 120 -14.56 9.05 8.23
C ARG A 120 -14.13 8.20 7.04
N PHE A 121 -12.82 8.10 6.76
CA PHE A 121 -12.30 7.56 5.50
C PHE A 121 -11.60 6.22 5.66
N VAL A 122 -11.62 5.42 4.60
CA VAL A 122 -10.64 4.37 4.36
C VAL A 122 -9.61 4.90 3.37
N LEU A 123 -8.37 5.06 3.80
CA LEU A 123 -7.27 5.44 2.94
C LEU A 123 -6.65 4.19 2.33
N ALA A 124 -6.36 4.21 1.03
CA ALA A 124 -5.71 3.09 0.38
C ALA A 124 -4.77 3.52 -0.75
N VAL A 125 -3.76 2.71 -0.99
CA VAL A 125 -2.91 2.74 -2.18
C VAL A 125 -2.83 1.33 -2.77
N THR A 126 -2.76 1.21 -4.10
CA THR A 126 -2.70 -0.09 -4.77
C THR A 126 -1.28 -0.41 -5.23
N MET A 127 -0.93 -1.69 -5.28
CA MET A 127 0.40 -2.14 -5.70
C MET A 127 0.36 -3.49 -6.42
N ALA A 128 1.34 -3.69 -7.27
CA ALA A 128 1.88 -4.96 -7.71
C ALA A 128 3.38 -4.71 -7.91
N ASP A 129 4.19 -5.16 -6.94
CA ASP A 129 5.65 -5.01 -6.84
C ASP A 129 6.17 -3.75 -6.13
N CYS A 130 5.53 -2.58 -6.27
CA CYS A 130 5.94 -1.38 -5.54
C CYS A 130 5.74 -1.55 -4.03
N LEU A 131 6.66 -0.99 -3.24
CA LEU A 131 6.49 -0.92 -1.78
C LEU A 131 5.30 -0.03 -1.44
N THR A 132 4.57 -0.43 -0.42
CA THR A 132 3.59 0.43 0.24
C THR A 132 3.94 0.55 1.72
N ALA A 133 3.66 1.72 2.30
CA ALA A 133 3.82 1.92 3.73
C ALA A 133 2.50 2.44 4.34
N LEU A 134 2.13 1.87 5.48
CA LEU A 134 1.05 2.37 6.32
C LEU A 134 1.65 3.05 7.54
N VAL A 135 1.17 4.24 7.85
CA VAL A 135 1.61 5.04 9.01
C VAL A 135 0.43 5.21 9.95
N PHE A 136 0.67 5.02 11.25
CA PHE A 136 -0.31 5.25 12.31
C PHE A 136 0.36 5.89 13.51
N ASP A 137 -0.18 7.00 13.99
CA ASP A 137 0.19 7.57 15.29
C ASP A 137 -1.01 7.51 16.23
N PRO A 138 -0.97 6.60 17.25
CA PRO A 138 -2.06 6.47 18.21
C PRO A 138 -2.23 7.69 19.12
N GLY A 139 -1.15 8.45 19.35
CA GLY A 139 -1.18 9.63 20.21
C GLY A 139 -1.80 10.85 19.55
N CYS A 140 -1.68 10.95 18.23
CA CYS A 140 -2.22 12.06 17.44
C CYS A 140 -3.50 11.67 16.67
N GLY A 141 -3.88 10.39 16.64
CA GLY A 141 -5.04 9.92 15.88
C GLY A 141 -4.89 10.19 14.38
N THR A 142 -3.72 9.89 13.81
CA THR A 142 -3.45 10.15 12.38
C THR A 142 -3.02 8.86 11.68
N VAL A 143 -3.54 8.69 10.47
CA VAL A 143 -3.19 7.58 9.57
C VAL A 143 -2.73 8.09 8.22
N ALA A 144 -1.86 7.32 7.55
CA ALA A 144 -1.51 7.55 6.16
C ALA A 144 -1.24 6.23 5.42
N ALA A 145 -1.50 6.24 4.11
CA ALA A 145 -1.11 5.21 3.17
C ALA A 145 -0.19 5.81 2.11
N VAL A 146 0.96 5.19 1.87
CA VAL A 146 2.03 5.69 1.00
C VAL A 146 2.39 4.61 -0.03
N HIS A 147 2.37 4.97 -1.32
CA HIS A 147 2.89 4.17 -2.41
C HIS A 147 4.32 4.61 -2.73
N ALA A 148 5.29 3.74 -2.50
CA ALA A 148 6.71 4.02 -2.66
C ALA A 148 7.38 3.04 -3.64
N GLY A 149 7.02 3.12 -4.92
CA GLY A 149 7.79 2.46 -5.98
C GLY A 149 9.22 3.03 -6.05
N TRP A 150 10.12 2.46 -6.88
CA TRP A 150 11.51 2.91 -6.92
C TRP A 150 11.67 4.42 -7.21
N ARG A 151 10.79 5.02 -8.05
CA ARG A 151 10.80 6.46 -8.32
C ARG A 151 10.39 7.27 -7.09
N GLY A 152 9.30 6.88 -6.41
CA GLY A 152 8.85 7.50 -5.16
C GLY A 152 9.87 7.32 -4.04
N THR A 153 10.50 6.15 -3.93
CA THR A 153 11.60 5.89 -2.97
C THR A 153 12.79 6.80 -3.25
N ARG A 154 13.21 6.95 -4.51
CA ARG A 154 14.26 7.90 -4.91
C ARG A 154 13.87 9.34 -4.58
N ALA A 155 12.64 9.72 -4.83
CA ALA A 155 12.08 11.04 -4.52
C ALA A 155 11.83 11.25 -3.02
N ARG A 156 12.05 10.19 -2.19
CA ARG A 156 11.92 10.18 -0.72
C ARG A 156 10.49 10.44 -0.26
N ILE A 157 9.49 9.82 -0.94
CA ILE A 157 8.08 10.05 -0.62
C ILE A 157 7.73 9.71 0.83
N LEU A 158 8.22 8.58 1.37
CA LEU A 158 7.94 8.20 2.76
C LEU A 158 8.50 9.23 3.73
N GLU A 159 9.75 9.64 3.55
CA GLU A 159 10.37 10.67 4.39
C GLU A 159 9.64 12.00 4.29
N LYS A 160 9.32 12.48 3.08
CA LYS A 160 8.57 13.73 2.87
C LYS A 160 7.22 13.70 3.53
N SER A 161 6.50 12.56 3.43
CA SER A 161 5.22 12.35 4.09
C SER A 161 5.35 12.41 5.61
N LEU A 162 6.31 11.68 6.19
CA LEU A 162 6.56 11.69 7.63
C LEU A 162 6.96 13.08 8.14
N ARG A 163 7.89 13.77 7.46
CA ARG A 163 8.31 15.12 7.83
C ARG A 163 7.17 16.13 7.74
N ARG A 164 6.32 16.04 6.72
CA ARG A 164 5.14 16.92 6.59
C ARG A 164 4.15 16.69 7.73
N LEU A 165 3.86 15.42 8.08
CA LEU A 165 2.96 15.09 9.17
C LEU A 165 3.54 15.51 10.53
N ALA A 166 4.84 15.29 10.77
CA ALA A 166 5.50 15.72 11.99
C ALA A 166 5.55 17.26 12.09
N GLY A 167 5.93 17.96 11.02
CA GLY A 167 6.00 19.42 10.99
C GLY A 167 4.65 20.11 11.19
N SER A 168 3.53 19.44 10.86
CA SER A 168 2.17 19.93 11.13
C SER A 168 1.61 19.44 12.47
N GLY A 169 2.38 18.71 13.28
CA GLY A 169 1.94 18.16 14.57
C GLY A 169 0.94 16.99 14.46
N ARG A 170 0.74 16.45 13.27
CA ARG A 170 -0.19 15.32 13.03
C ARG A 170 0.39 13.97 13.43
N ILE A 171 1.71 13.83 13.53
CA ILE A 171 2.37 12.68 14.14
C ILE A 171 3.50 13.13 15.06
N ARG A 172 3.84 12.25 16.00
CA ARG A 172 5.07 12.32 16.82
C ARG A 172 5.97 11.16 16.38
N PRO A 173 7.15 11.42 15.78
CA PRO A 173 8.01 10.36 15.27
C PRO A 173 8.33 9.25 16.27
N GLU A 174 8.48 9.61 17.55
CA GLU A 174 8.79 8.66 18.63
C GLU A 174 7.66 7.70 18.96
N SER A 175 6.39 8.04 18.67
CA SER A 175 5.20 7.19 18.91
C SER A 175 4.60 6.62 17.62
N ALA A 176 4.92 7.21 16.47
CA ALA A 176 4.37 6.77 15.20
C ALA A 176 4.89 5.38 14.80
N LEU A 177 3.99 4.60 14.24
CA LEU A 177 4.22 3.24 13.72
C LEU A 177 4.24 3.28 12.19
N VAL A 178 5.16 2.56 11.59
CA VAL A 178 5.27 2.39 10.14
C VAL A 178 5.28 0.92 9.80
N ALA A 179 4.39 0.49 8.91
CA ALA A 179 4.38 -0.87 8.39
C ALA A 179 4.70 -0.87 6.90
N LEU A 180 5.69 -1.66 6.50
CA LEU A 180 6.09 -1.88 5.12
C LEU A 180 5.43 -3.15 4.58
N GLY A 181 4.70 -3.02 3.47
CA GLY A 181 3.93 -4.10 2.85
C GLY A 181 4.74 -5.02 1.95
N PRO A 182 4.07 -6.02 1.34
CA PRO A 182 4.68 -6.90 0.35
C PRO A 182 5.12 -6.09 -0.88
N CYS A 183 6.29 -6.45 -1.42
CA CYS A 183 6.87 -5.77 -2.58
C CYS A 183 7.93 -6.65 -3.25
N LEU A 184 8.57 -6.19 -4.33
CA LEU A 184 9.82 -6.80 -4.80
C LEU A 184 10.91 -6.62 -3.74
N ARG A 185 11.51 -7.73 -3.29
CA ARG A 185 12.68 -7.73 -2.39
C ARG A 185 13.96 -7.56 -3.21
N ALA A 186 15.05 -7.26 -2.54
CA ALA A 186 16.34 -6.98 -3.19
C ALA A 186 16.72 -8.01 -4.26
N GLU A 187 16.56 -9.30 -3.97
CA GLU A 187 16.92 -10.39 -4.89
C GLU A 187 16.05 -10.44 -6.16
N SER A 188 14.87 -9.83 -6.09
CA SER A 188 13.87 -9.82 -7.17
C SER A 188 13.78 -8.47 -7.91
N LEU A 189 14.31 -7.40 -7.32
CA LEU A 189 14.28 -6.06 -7.92
C LEU A 189 15.58 -5.79 -8.70
N GLU A 190 15.76 -6.49 -9.81
CA GLU A 190 16.78 -6.16 -10.78
C GLU A 190 16.48 -4.82 -11.47
N ILE A 191 17.48 -3.97 -11.62
CA ILE A 191 17.39 -2.63 -12.24
C ILE A 191 18.54 -2.41 -13.22
N GLY A 192 18.31 -1.56 -14.22
CA GLY A 192 19.36 -1.16 -15.16
C GLY A 192 20.38 -0.20 -14.53
N PRO A 193 21.57 -0.06 -15.15
CA PRO A 193 22.61 0.83 -14.65
C PRO A 193 22.18 2.30 -14.61
N GLU A 194 21.31 2.72 -15.51
CA GLU A 194 20.76 4.07 -15.57
C GLU A 194 19.82 4.38 -14.38
N VAL A 195 19.12 3.36 -13.85
CA VAL A 195 18.31 3.47 -12.62
C VAL A 195 19.22 3.41 -11.40
N ALA A 196 20.19 2.48 -11.39
CA ALA A 196 21.15 2.32 -10.29
C ALA A 196 21.92 3.61 -10.03
N ALA A 197 22.34 4.33 -11.08
CA ALA A 197 23.04 5.62 -10.95
C ALA A 197 22.23 6.73 -10.26
N GLN A 198 20.93 6.55 -10.08
CA GLN A 198 20.01 7.50 -9.45
C GLN A 198 19.61 7.12 -8.03
N LEU A 199 20.06 5.99 -7.52
CA LEU A 199 19.69 5.45 -6.22
C LEU A 199 20.87 5.47 -5.25
N PRO A 200 20.64 5.53 -3.92
CA PRO A 200 21.72 5.50 -2.94
C PRO A 200 22.48 4.17 -2.99
N GLY A 201 23.81 4.26 -3.13
CA GLY A 201 24.68 3.11 -3.36
C GLY A 201 24.66 2.06 -2.26
N GLU A 202 24.41 2.47 -1.02
CA GLU A 202 24.34 1.58 0.15
C GLU A 202 23.15 0.59 0.08
N PHE A 203 22.14 0.85 -0.72
CA PHE A 203 21.01 -0.06 -0.94
C PHE A 203 21.10 -0.80 -2.28
N LEU A 204 22.24 -0.70 -2.98
CA LEU A 204 22.49 -1.42 -4.20
C LEU A 204 23.37 -2.65 -3.94
N SER A 205 23.08 -3.73 -4.62
CA SER A 205 23.91 -4.93 -4.64
C SER A 205 24.10 -5.42 -6.08
N ARG A 206 25.07 -6.33 -6.28
CA ARG A 206 25.25 -7.03 -7.56
C ARG A 206 25.00 -8.51 -7.38
N ILE A 207 24.05 -9.03 -8.13
CA ILE A 207 23.73 -10.47 -8.17
C ILE A 207 23.88 -10.93 -9.63
N GLY A 208 24.77 -11.86 -9.88
CA GLY A 208 25.06 -12.33 -11.25
C GLY A 208 25.56 -11.19 -12.19
N GLY A 209 26.25 -10.17 -11.65
CA GLY A 209 26.74 -9.00 -12.39
C GLY A 209 25.70 -7.90 -12.64
N ARG A 210 24.43 -8.12 -12.29
CA ARG A 210 23.31 -7.16 -12.47
C ARG A 210 23.06 -6.36 -11.20
N PHE A 211 22.59 -5.12 -11.34
CA PHE A 211 22.22 -4.29 -10.21
C PHE A 211 20.88 -4.73 -9.63
N HIS A 212 20.82 -4.76 -8.31
CA HIS A 212 19.62 -5.00 -7.53
C HIS A 212 19.44 -3.91 -6.49
N PHE A 213 18.19 -3.54 -6.21
CA PHE A 213 17.87 -2.46 -5.27
C PHE A 213 17.06 -2.99 -4.08
N ASP A 214 17.55 -2.70 -2.86
CA ASP A 214 16.80 -2.99 -1.63
C ASP A 214 15.87 -1.81 -1.30
N MET A 215 14.72 -1.80 -1.95
CA MET A 215 13.70 -0.75 -1.77
C MET A 215 13.13 -0.71 -0.35
N PRO A 216 12.84 -1.85 0.32
CA PRO A 216 12.44 -1.85 1.73
C PRO A 216 13.49 -1.29 2.68
N ALA A 217 14.76 -1.69 2.55
CA ALA A 217 15.83 -1.16 3.39
C ALA A 217 16.00 0.36 3.21
N CYS A 218 15.91 0.85 1.98
CA CYS A 218 15.97 2.28 1.69
C CYS A 218 14.81 3.05 2.36
N ASN A 219 13.57 2.57 2.25
CA ASN A 219 12.42 3.22 2.90
C ASN A 219 12.48 3.10 4.44
N ARG A 220 12.98 1.98 4.98
CA ARG A 220 13.24 1.84 6.40
C ARG A 220 14.25 2.90 6.90
N ALA A 221 15.34 3.12 6.17
CA ALA A 221 16.33 4.16 6.50
C ALA A 221 15.71 5.56 6.46
N GLN A 222 14.83 5.84 5.49
CA GLN A 222 14.10 7.10 5.41
C GLN A 222 13.21 7.33 6.65
N ALA A 223 12.51 6.29 7.11
CA ALA A 223 11.68 6.38 8.32
C ALA A 223 12.54 6.62 9.58
N LEU A 224 13.65 5.90 9.73
CA LEU A 224 14.60 6.11 10.83
C LEU A 224 15.17 7.54 10.83
N ALA A 225 15.51 8.09 9.67
CA ALA A 225 15.98 9.46 9.53
C ALA A 225 14.94 10.54 9.91
N CYS A 226 13.66 10.16 9.97
CA CYS A 226 12.58 11.00 10.49
C CYS A 226 12.37 10.88 12.00
N GLY A 227 13.14 10.05 12.70
CA GLY A 227 13.01 9.82 14.14
C GLY A 227 12.00 8.72 14.50
N ILE A 228 11.49 7.97 13.54
CA ILE A 228 10.69 6.77 13.83
C ILE A 228 11.60 5.73 14.51
N ARG A 229 11.16 5.16 15.62
CA ARG A 229 11.92 4.15 16.36
C ARG A 229 12.05 2.87 15.55
N ALA A 230 13.19 2.18 15.64
CA ALA A 230 13.45 0.96 14.87
C ALA A 230 12.44 -0.16 15.14
N GLU A 231 11.99 -0.28 16.39
CA GLU A 231 10.96 -1.23 16.86
C GLU A 231 9.55 -0.89 16.39
N HIS A 232 9.32 0.36 15.97
CA HIS A 232 8.05 0.84 15.41
C HIS A 232 7.96 0.66 13.89
N ILE A 233 9.05 0.20 13.24
CA ILE A 233 9.06 -0.07 11.80
C ILE A 233 8.94 -1.57 11.60
N ARG A 234 7.79 -2.01 11.08
CA ARG A 234 7.46 -3.39 10.77
C ARG A 234 7.62 -3.64 9.28
N ASP A 235 8.28 -4.70 8.91
CA ASP A 235 8.39 -5.15 7.52
C ASP A 235 7.73 -6.52 7.42
N GLN A 236 6.73 -6.67 6.54
CA GLN A 236 6.05 -7.94 6.30
C GLN A 236 6.98 -9.01 5.72
N GLY A 237 8.08 -8.62 5.07
CA GLY A 237 9.10 -9.52 4.56
C GLY A 237 8.73 -10.29 3.29
N ALA A 238 7.49 -10.19 2.81
CA ALA A 238 7.00 -10.95 1.65
C ALA A 238 7.48 -10.35 0.32
N CYS A 239 7.79 -11.24 -0.63
CA CYS A 239 8.17 -10.88 -2.00
C CYS A 239 7.05 -11.20 -2.99
N THR A 240 6.52 -10.19 -3.67
CA THR A 240 5.39 -10.33 -4.61
C THR A 240 5.71 -11.23 -5.81
N LEU A 241 6.97 -11.25 -6.26
CA LEU A 241 7.41 -12.10 -7.37
C LEU A 241 7.58 -13.57 -6.95
N ARG A 242 8.06 -13.82 -5.73
CA ARG A 242 8.44 -15.15 -5.26
C ARG A 242 7.27 -15.95 -4.66
N ASP A 243 6.18 -15.28 -4.36
CA ASP A 243 4.97 -15.89 -3.79
C ASP A 243 3.76 -15.63 -4.74
N PRO A 244 3.73 -16.31 -5.90
CA PRO A 244 2.71 -16.09 -6.93
C PRO A 244 1.31 -16.50 -6.50
N ASP A 245 1.19 -17.44 -5.57
CA ASP A 245 -0.10 -17.91 -5.07
C ASP A 245 -0.78 -16.87 -4.17
N ARG A 246 0.01 -15.96 -3.58
CA ARG A 246 -0.49 -14.94 -2.65
C ARG A 246 -0.52 -13.54 -3.22
N TYR A 247 0.32 -13.24 -4.23
CA TYR A 247 0.47 -11.85 -4.68
C TYR A 247 0.46 -11.71 -6.20
N PHE A 248 -0.17 -10.64 -6.67
CA PHE A 248 0.04 -10.15 -8.03
C PHE A 248 1.44 -9.56 -8.17
N SER A 249 2.02 -9.67 -9.36
CA SER A 249 3.33 -9.09 -9.68
C SER A 249 3.33 -8.54 -11.10
N TYR A 250 3.55 -7.24 -11.23
CA TYR A 250 3.72 -6.60 -12.53
C TYR A 250 4.98 -7.08 -13.26
N ARG A 251 6.03 -7.39 -12.51
CA ARG A 251 7.29 -7.94 -13.05
C ARG A 251 7.07 -9.30 -13.69
N ARG A 252 6.20 -10.12 -13.14
CA ARG A 252 5.86 -11.45 -13.65
C ARG A 252 4.84 -11.38 -14.78
N ASP A 253 3.74 -10.62 -14.58
CA ASP A 253 2.52 -10.73 -15.36
C ASP A 253 2.32 -9.55 -16.33
N GLY A 254 3.19 -8.51 -16.23
CA GLY A 254 3.11 -7.32 -17.07
C GLY A 254 1.86 -6.46 -16.85
N PRO A 255 1.41 -5.71 -17.88
CA PRO A 255 0.29 -4.78 -17.78
C PRO A 255 -1.03 -5.41 -17.35
N ALA A 256 -1.26 -6.70 -17.66
CA ALA A 256 -2.45 -7.44 -17.28
C ALA A 256 -2.47 -7.90 -15.82
N SER A 257 -1.44 -7.56 -15.03
CA SER A 257 -1.39 -7.90 -13.61
C SER A 257 -2.52 -7.20 -12.85
N GLY A 258 -3.20 -7.93 -11.96
CA GLY A 258 -4.07 -7.35 -10.93
C GLY A 258 -3.29 -6.49 -9.92
N ARG A 259 -4.00 -5.88 -8.99
CA ARG A 259 -3.41 -5.06 -7.92
C ARG A 259 -3.91 -5.54 -6.56
N MET A 260 -2.99 -5.65 -5.60
CA MET A 260 -3.29 -5.65 -4.18
C MET A 260 -3.44 -4.21 -3.68
N ALA A 261 -3.85 -4.08 -2.41
CA ALA A 261 -3.94 -2.79 -1.73
C ALA A 261 -3.30 -2.81 -0.34
N ALA A 262 -2.77 -1.66 0.06
CA ALA A 262 -2.53 -1.32 1.44
C ALA A 262 -3.63 -0.33 1.85
N PHE A 263 -4.37 -0.63 2.94
CA PHE A 263 -5.46 0.22 3.41
C PHE A 263 -5.37 0.47 4.91
N ILE A 264 -5.89 1.62 5.36
CA ILE A 264 -5.92 2.02 6.76
C ILE A 264 -7.08 2.98 7.05
N SER A 265 -7.69 2.84 8.22
CA SER A 265 -8.76 3.71 8.70
C SER A 265 -8.70 3.82 10.22
N LEU A 266 -8.91 5.01 10.78
CA LEU A 266 -9.26 5.16 12.19
C LEU A 266 -10.67 4.59 12.44
N LEU A 267 -10.90 4.07 13.65
CA LEU A 267 -12.19 3.48 14.06
C LEU A 267 -13.02 4.47 14.89
#